data_330ccbbec9f8d385bf0d75b35304b44d
#
_entry.id   330ccbbec9f8d385bf0d75b35304b44d
#
_cell.length_a   1.000
_cell.length_b   1.000
_cell.length_c   1.000
_cell.angle_alpha   90.00
_cell.angle_beta   90.00
_cell.angle_gamma   90.00
#
_symmetry.space_group_name_H-M   'P 1'
#
loop_
_entity.id
_entity.type
_entity.pdbx_description
1 polymer ?
#
loop_
_entity_poly.entity_id
_entity_poly.type
_entity_poly.pdbx_seq_one_letter_code
_entity_poly.pdbx_strand_id
1 'polypeptide(L)'
;MLMAIKEIKFPAKVMRRAKPVRVLLMDVDGTMTPGWVCLQTFPDNSVAEMKMFNAHDGAGITLASIMGIRTGFITGRDSPANARRARESRMEFVIQGQPKKLESYKAILVRAGVTDEEVAYVGDDLPDLPILQRVGLAVAVGDAVFEVKRAAHYVTTVKGGEGAIREVVELILKAQGRWKKAIPLAIA
;
A
#
# COMPACT_ATOMS: atom_id res chain seq x y z
N MET A 1 -6.96 -9.77 -33.72
CA MET A 1 -7.68 -8.59 -33.19
C MET A 1 -7.05 -8.21 -31.86
N LEU A 2 -6.17 -7.21 -31.84
CA LEU A 2 -5.57 -6.73 -30.58
C LEU A 2 -6.70 -6.14 -29.73
N MET A 3 -6.97 -6.76 -28.57
CA MET A 3 -7.82 -6.13 -27.56
C MET A 3 -7.17 -4.79 -27.18
N ALA A 4 -7.90 -3.68 -27.32
CA ALA A 4 -7.43 -2.38 -26.88
C ALA A 4 -7.13 -2.44 -25.39
N ILE A 5 -5.87 -2.33 -25.00
CA ILE A 5 -5.43 -2.25 -23.60
C ILE A 5 -6.06 -0.98 -23.01
N LYS A 6 -7.02 -1.17 -22.11
CA LYS A 6 -7.76 -0.06 -21.51
C LYS A 6 -6.94 0.51 -20.36
N GLU A 7 -6.42 1.71 -20.54
CA GLU A 7 -5.73 2.41 -19.46
C GLU A 7 -6.72 2.71 -18.31
N ILE A 8 -6.28 2.50 -17.05
CA ILE A 8 -7.09 2.83 -15.86
C ILE A 8 -7.28 4.34 -15.82
N LYS A 9 -8.54 4.78 -15.90
CA LYS A 9 -8.93 6.19 -15.74
C LYS A 9 -9.37 6.43 -14.30
N PHE A 10 -8.65 7.27 -13.60
CA PHE A 10 -8.96 7.64 -12.21
C PHE A 10 -9.97 8.79 -12.16
N PRO A 11 -10.98 8.75 -11.25
CA PRO A 11 -11.93 9.84 -11.07
C PRO A 11 -11.24 11.16 -10.69
N ALA A 12 -11.71 12.29 -11.24
CA ALA A 12 -11.12 13.60 -10.99
C ALA A 12 -11.06 13.98 -9.50
N LYS A 13 -12.07 13.57 -8.70
CA LYS A 13 -12.09 13.79 -7.24
C LYS A 13 -10.95 13.04 -6.54
N VAL A 14 -10.68 11.81 -6.97
CA VAL A 14 -9.59 10.97 -6.43
C VAL A 14 -8.22 11.55 -6.82
N MET A 15 -8.07 11.96 -8.08
CA MET A 15 -6.85 12.62 -8.57
C MET A 15 -6.52 13.89 -7.77
N ARG A 16 -7.52 14.70 -7.42
CA ARG A 16 -7.30 15.89 -6.56
C ARG A 16 -6.76 15.53 -5.17
N ARG A 17 -7.28 14.45 -4.57
CA ARG A 17 -6.79 13.94 -3.27
C ARG A 17 -5.39 13.32 -3.35
N ALA A 18 -5.06 12.68 -4.46
CA ALA A 18 -3.75 12.07 -4.66
C ALA A 18 -2.64 13.10 -4.92
N LYS A 19 -2.98 14.32 -5.35
CA LYS A 19 -2.01 15.34 -5.74
C LYS A 19 -1.08 15.79 -4.59
N PRO A 20 -1.54 16.05 -3.35
CA PRO A 20 -0.69 16.49 -2.24
C PRO A 20 0.08 15.33 -1.58
N VAL A 21 -0.15 14.07 -1.94
CA VAL A 21 0.43 12.91 -1.26
C VAL A 21 1.95 12.91 -1.32
N ARG A 22 2.59 12.82 -0.15
CA ARG A 22 4.04 12.70 0.06
C ARG A 22 4.42 11.39 0.74
N VAL A 23 3.48 10.79 1.46
CA VAL A 23 3.68 9.51 2.15
C VAL A 23 2.60 8.53 1.73
N LEU A 24 3.00 7.32 1.35
CA LEU A 24 2.10 6.18 1.06
C LEU A 24 2.33 5.10 2.12
N LEU A 25 1.33 4.89 2.95
CA LEU A 25 1.30 3.82 3.95
C LEU A 25 0.27 2.76 3.56
N MET A 26 0.48 1.54 4.02
CA MET A 26 -0.40 0.41 3.72
C MET A 26 -0.44 -0.61 4.87
N ASP A 27 -1.46 -1.44 4.90
CA ASP A 27 -1.43 -2.70 5.63
C ASP A 27 -0.63 -3.76 4.84
N VAL A 28 -0.44 -4.94 5.42
CA VAL A 28 0.29 -6.05 4.78
C VAL A 28 -0.64 -7.19 4.42
N ASP A 29 -1.28 -7.82 5.41
CA ASP A 29 -2.05 -9.05 5.22
C ASP A 29 -3.45 -8.72 4.66
N GLY A 30 -3.72 -9.09 3.41
CA GLY A 30 -4.92 -8.70 2.67
C GLY A 30 -4.74 -7.45 1.79
N THR A 31 -3.67 -6.69 1.98
CA THR A 31 -3.36 -5.48 1.21
C THR A 31 -2.15 -5.67 0.29
N MET A 32 -0.96 -5.93 0.84
CA MET A 32 0.26 -6.25 0.09
C MET A 32 0.33 -7.73 -0.29
N THR A 33 -0.42 -8.57 0.40
CA THR A 33 -0.57 -10.01 0.18
C THR A 33 -2.03 -10.35 -0.08
N PRO A 34 -2.36 -11.56 -0.59
CA PRO A 34 -3.75 -12.02 -0.72
C PRO A 34 -4.47 -12.29 0.62
N GLY A 35 -3.83 -12.05 1.76
CA GLY A 35 -4.42 -12.23 3.09
C GLY A 35 -4.39 -13.67 3.61
N TRP A 36 -3.82 -14.62 2.87
CA TRP A 36 -3.72 -16.00 3.32
C TRP A 36 -2.61 -16.17 4.35
N VAL A 37 -2.91 -16.91 5.43
CA VAL A 37 -1.94 -17.31 6.44
C VAL A 37 -1.50 -18.72 6.13
N CYS A 38 -0.31 -18.87 5.53
CA CYS A 38 0.28 -20.16 5.20
C CYS A 38 1.31 -20.55 6.26
N LEU A 39 1.03 -21.61 7.01
CA LEU A 39 1.91 -22.15 8.05
C LEU A 39 2.36 -23.55 7.65
N GLN A 40 3.68 -23.77 7.69
CA GLN A 40 4.30 -25.09 7.50
C GLN A 40 4.85 -25.57 8.83
N THR A 41 4.37 -26.72 9.30
CA THR A 41 4.91 -27.40 10.49
C THR A 41 5.95 -28.42 10.07
N PHE A 42 7.09 -28.41 10.73
CA PHE A 42 8.18 -29.36 10.53
C PHE A 42 8.15 -30.51 11.56
N PRO A 43 8.88 -31.62 11.33
CA PRO A 43 8.88 -32.79 12.25
C PRO A 43 9.36 -32.48 13.67
N ASP A 44 10.14 -31.44 13.87
CA ASP A 44 10.59 -30.93 15.17
C ASP A 44 9.59 -29.98 15.85
N ASN A 45 8.36 -29.90 15.35
CA ASN A 45 7.30 -28.99 15.76
C ASN A 45 7.63 -27.48 15.56
N SER A 46 8.70 -27.13 14.88
CA SER A 46 8.90 -25.75 14.44
C SER A 46 7.89 -25.38 13.36
N VAL A 47 7.57 -24.08 13.26
CA VAL A 47 6.59 -23.56 12.29
C VAL A 47 7.25 -22.45 11.49
N ALA A 48 7.18 -22.53 10.17
CA ALA A 48 7.52 -21.44 9.26
C ALA A 48 6.26 -20.80 8.69
N GLU A 49 6.29 -19.47 8.56
CA GLU A 49 5.28 -18.69 7.84
C GLU A 49 5.78 -18.41 6.41
N MET A 50 4.91 -18.61 5.43
CA MET A 50 5.16 -18.22 4.05
C MET A 50 4.22 -17.08 3.65
N LYS A 51 4.76 -16.00 3.08
CA LYS A 51 3.98 -14.89 2.53
C LYS A 51 4.23 -14.73 1.03
N MET A 52 3.17 -14.42 0.31
CA MET A 52 3.20 -14.17 -1.13
C MET A 52 3.07 -12.67 -1.39
N PHE A 53 4.09 -12.06 -1.99
CA PHE A 53 4.07 -10.67 -2.41
C PHE A 53 4.06 -10.56 -3.93
N ASN A 54 3.30 -9.60 -4.43
CA ASN A 54 3.26 -9.34 -5.86
C ASN A 54 4.51 -8.58 -6.34
N ALA A 55 5.11 -9.03 -7.45
CA ALA A 55 6.29 -8.40 -8.02
C ALA A 55 6.01 -6.97 -8.52
N HIS A 56 4.84 -6.75 -9.15
CA HIS A 56 4.45 -5.42 -9.63
C HIS A 56 4.26 -4.42 -8.49
N ASP A 57 3.71 -4.86 -7.36
CA ASP A 57 3.57 -4.02 -6.16
C ASP A 57 4.94 -3.60 -5.63
N GLY A 58 5.89 -4.53 -5.52
CA GLY A 58 7.24 -4.21 -5.08
C GLY A 58 7.97 -3.25 -6.01
N ALA A 59 7.86 -3.46 -7.32
CA ALA A 59 8.40 -2.53 -8.31
C ALA A 59 7.73 -1.15 -8.21
N GLY A 60 6.41 -1.11 -8.01
CA GLY A 60 5.66 0.13 -7.79
C GLY A 60 6.13 0.90 -6.57
N ILE A 61 6.28 0.23 -5.42
CA ILE A 61 6.75 0.84 -4.17
C ILE A 61 8.17 1.40 -4.34
N THR A 62 9.07 0.62 -4.96
CA THR A 62 10.43 1.08 -5.26
C THR A 62 10.41 2.32 -6.16
N LEU A 63 9.55 2.33 -7.18
CA LEU A 63 9.40 3.47 -8.08
C LEU A 63 8.85 4.70 -7.35
N ALA A 64 7.86 4.54 -6.46
CA ALA A 64 7.36 5.62 -5.62
C ALA A 64 8.48 6.24 -4.78
N SER A 65 9.33 5.41 -4.14
CA SER A 65 10.49 5.86 -3.37
C SER A 65 11.49 6.64 -4.25
N ILE A 66 11.85 6.14 -5.43
CA ILE A 66 12.72 6.84 -6.40
C ILE A 66 12.12 8.20 -6.80
N MET A 67 10.80 8.25 -6.92
CA MET A 67 10.07 9.48 -7.24
C MET A 67 9.83 10.38 -6.02
N GLY A 68 10.42 10.09 -4.85
CA GLY A 68 10.36 10.92 -3.65
C GLY A 68 9.05 10.80 -2.87
N ILE A 69 8.23 9.77 -3.10
CA ILE A 69 7.12 9.39 -2.24
C ILE A 69 7.68 8.45 -1.17
N ARG A 70 7.62 8.85 0.08
CA ARG A 70 8.07 8.01 1.20
C ARG A 70 7.05 6.90 1.44
N THR A 71 7.49 5.66 1.57
CA THR A 71 6.59 4.51 1.67
C THR A 71 6.80 3.73 2.96
N GLY A 72 5.79 3.00 3.39
CA GLY A 72 5.87 2.11 4.54
C GLY A 72 4.61 1.31 4.78
N PHE A 73 4.65 0.47 5.81
CA PHE A 73 3.48 -0.27 6.26
C PHE A 73 3.32 -0.25 7.79
N ILE A 74 2.07 -0.49 8.22
CA ILE A 74 1.71 -0.69 9.62
C ILE A 74 0.87 -1.97 9.69
N THR A 75 1.39 -3.02 10.32
CA THR A 75 0.72 -4.32 10.41
C THR A 75 0.62 -4.83 11.85
N GLY A 76 -0.46 -5.55 12.14
CA GLY A 76 -0.67 -6.20 13.44
C GLY A 76 0.23 -7.42 13.67
N ARG A 77 0.74 -8.04 12.63
CA ARG A 77 1.58 -9.24 12.69
C ARG A 77 3.06 -8.87 12.60
N ASP A 78 3.89 -9.66 13.26
CA ASP A 78 5.34 -9.60 13.12
C ASP A 78 5.82 -10.76 12.25
N SER A 79 6.62 -10.47 11.22
CA SER A 79 7.10 -11.46 10.26
C SER A 79 8.44 -11.05 9.64
N PRO A 80 9.46 -11.93 9.67
CA PRO A 80 10.72 -11.68 8.97
C PRO A 80 10.55 -11.45 7.47
N ALA A 81 9.52 -12.06 6.85
CA ALA A 81 9.20 -11.87 5.44
C ALA A 81 8.78 -10.43 5.14
N ASN A 82 7.98 -9.80 6.03
CA ASN A 82 7.61 -8.40 5.89
C ASN A 82 8.85 -7.48 5.96
N ALA A 83 9.71 -7.70 6.94
CA ALA A 83 10.93 -6.91 7.12
C ALA A 83 11.86 -7.03 5.90
N ARG A 84 12.00 -8.24 5.34
CA ARG A 84 12.76 -8.47 4.11
C ARG A 84 12.15 -7.71 2.94
N ARG A 85 10.82 -7.84 2.74
CA ARG A 85 10.11 -7.18 1.65
C ARG A 85 10.22 -5.66 1.72
N ALA A 86 10.14 -5.09 2.93
CA ALA A 86 10.32 -3.65 3.14
C ALA A 86 11.71 -3.17 2.67
N ARG A 87 12.78 -3.89 3.02
CA ARG A 87 14.14 -3.55 2.57
C ARG A 87 14.28 -3.62 1.05
N GLU A 88 13.79 -4.71 0.43
CA GLU A 88 13.84 -4.89 -1.03
C GLU A 88 13.08 -3.78 -1.78
N SER A 89 11.99 -3.29 -1.21
CA SER A 89 11.14 -2.23 -1.79
C SER A 89 11.50 -0.83 -1.31
N ARG A 90 12.61 -0.64 -0.57
CA ARG A 90 13.10 0.64 -0.05
C ARG A 90 12.06 1.39 0.80
N MET A 91 11.28 0.67 1.59
CA MET A 91 10.32 1.30 2.49
C MET A 91 11.02 1.94 3.67
N GLU A 92 10.56 3.13 4.05
CA GLU A 92 11.13 3.90 5.15
C GLU A 92 10.44 3.60 6.50
N PHE A 93 9.13 3.41 6.47
CA PHE A 93 8.34 3.18 7.68
C PHE A 93 7.94 1.70 7.76
N VAL A 94 8.52 0.98 8.73
CA VAL A 94 8.30 -0.45 8.91
C VAL A 94 7.83 -0.69 10.34
N ILE A 95 6.53 -0.82 10.53
CA ILE A 95 5.90 -1.02 11.83
C ILE A 95 5.19 -2.37 11.84
N GLN A 96 5.61 -3.25 12.72
CA GLN A 96 5.06 -4.60 12.90
C GLN A 96 4.58 -4.81 14.34
N GLY A 97 3.74 -5.83 14.56
CA GLY A 97 3.24 -6.20 15.89
C GLY A 97 2.32 -5.15 16.53
N GLN A 98 1.68 -4.30 15.72
CA GLN A 98 0.85 -3.18 16.20
C GLN A 98 -0.62 -3.33 15.78
N PRO A 99 -1.43 -4.08 16.55
CA PRO A 99 -2.85 -4.24 16.22
C PRO A 99 -3.63 -2.93 16.31
N LYS A 100 -3.22 -2.00 17.19
CA LYS A 100 -3.78 -0.64 17.29
C LYS A 100 -2.94 0.33 16.45
N LYS A 101 -3.22 0.36 15.14
CA LYS A 101 -2.40 1.05 14.13
C LYS A 101 -2.34 2.58 14.28
N LEU A 102 -3.34 3.21 14.92
CA LEU A 102 -3.49 4.67 14.92
C LEU A 102 -2.33 5.41 15.62
N GLU A 103 -1.81 4.89 16.72
CA GLU A 103 -0.70 5.55 17.43
C GLU A 103 0.60 5.49 16.61
N SER A 104 0.85 4.36 15.96
CA SER A 104 1.98 4.21 15.02
C SER A 104 1.85 5.17 13.84
N TYR A 105 0.64 5.33 13.31
CA TYR A 105 0.36 6.31 12.25
C TYR A 105 0.69 7.75 12.69
N LYS A 106 0.23 8.16 13.87
CA LYS A 106 0.55 9.50 14.42
C LYS A 106 2.05 9.72 14.58
N ALA A 107 2.77 8.71 15.08
CA ALA A 107 4.23 8.79 15.21
C ALA A 107 4.91 8.94 13.83
N ILE A 108 4.39 8.28 12.79
CA ILE A 108 4.89 8.44 11.42
C ILE A 108 4.64 9.87 10.92
N LEU A 109 3.48 10.48 11.17
CA LEU A 109 3.22 11.88 10.77
C LEU A 109 4.27 12.83 11.34
N VAL A 110 4.55 12.73 12.63
CA VAL A 110 5.57 13.55 13.31
C VAL A 110 6.96 13.32 12.69
N ARG A 111 7.37 12.06 12.55
CA ARG A 111 8.68 11.69 11.97
C ARG A 111 8.81 12.14 10.51
N ALA A 112 7.72 12.08 9.76
CA ALA A 112 7.69 12.45 8.35
C ALA A 112 7.59 13.97 8.14
N GLY A 113 7.12 14.73 9.13
CA GLY A 113 6.82 16.16 8.99
C GLY A 113 5.73 16.40 7.95
N VAL A 114 4.64 15.62 8.03
CA VAL A 114 3.49 15.72 7.12
C VAL A 114 2.18 15.78 7.90
N THR A 115 1.13 16.29 7.25
CA THR A 115 -0.23 16.29 7.77
C THR A 115 -1.03 15.11 7.25
N ASP A 116 -2.23 14.87 7.81
CA ASP A 116 -3.15 13.82 7.36
C ASP A 116 -3.45 13.94 5.85
N GLU A 117 -3.57 15.17 5.32
CA GLU A 117 -3.89 15.44 3.91
C GLU A 117 -2.78 15.02 2.93
N GLU A 118 -1.54 14.94 3.40
CA GLU A 118 -0.38 14.55 2.61
C GLU A 118 -0.10 13.04 2.63
N VAL A 119 -0.97 12.26 3.30
CA VAL A 119 -0.84 10.80 3.41
C VAL A 119 -1.89 10.08 2.58
N ALA A 120 -1.47 9.05 1.85
CA ALA A 120 -2.33 7.98 1.35
C ALA A 120 -2.20 6.76 2.24
N TYR A 121 -3.31 6.10 2.54
CA TYR A 121 -3.32 4.81 3.24
C TYR A 121 -4.14 3.79 2.47
N VAL A 122 -3.59 2.58 2.32
CA VAL A 122 -4.25 1.44 1.67
C VAL A 122 -4.52 0.37 2.71
N GLY A 123 -5.75 -0.11 2.79
CA GLY A 123 -6.15 -1.16 3.73
C GLY A 123 -7.27 -2.03 3.20
N ASP A 124 -7.58 -3.10 3.92
CA ASP A 124 -8.58 -4.09 3.54
C ASP A 124 -9.58 -4.43 4.65
N ASP A 125 -9.22 -4.26 5.94
CA ASP A 125 -10.04 -4.74 7.04
C ASP A 125 -10.23 -3.69 8.16
N LEU A 126 -11.12 -3.98 9.10
CA LEU A 126 -11.60 -3.08 10.16
C LEU A 126 -10.47 -2.39 10.96
N PRO A 127 -9.32 -3.02 11.26
CA PRO A 127 -8.22 -2.35 11.94
C PRO A 127 -7.63 -1.14 11.21
N ASP A 128 -7.91 -1.00 9.91
CA ASP A 128 -7.46 0.12 9.07
C ASP A 128 -8.35 1.35 9.16
N LEU A 129 -9.62 1.17 9.54
CA LEU A 129 -10.63 2.25 9.58
C LEU A 129 -10.18 3.50 10.33
N PRO A 130 -9.53 3.41 11.51
CA PRO A 130 -9.11 4.60 12.24
C PRO A 130 -8.12 5.49 11.46
N ILE A 131 -7.33 4.91 10.55
CA ILE A 131 -6.40 5.64 9.69
C ILE A 131 -7.12 6.11 8.42
N LEU A 132 -7.89 5.24 7.77
CA LEU A 132 -8.62 5.57 6.54
C LEU A 132 -9.57 6.76 6.72
N GLN A 133 -10.18 6.93 7.91
CA GLN A 133 -11.06 8.05 8.23
C GLN A 133 -10.33 9.39 8.38
N ARG A 134 -8.99 9.40 8.42
CA ARG A 134 -8.18 10.60 8.67
C ARG A 134 -7.43 11.07 7.43
N VAL A 135 -6.85 10.14 6.67
CA VAL A 135 -5.89 10.45 5.60
C VAL A 135 -6.51 11.23 4.43
N GLY A 136 -5.70 12.03 3.77
CA GLY A 136 -6.09 12.77 2.57
C GLY A 136 -6.55 11.87 1.43
N LEU A 137 -5.91 10.70 1.27
CA LEU A 137 -6.31 9.68 0.29
C LEU A 137 -6.48 8.31 0.95
N ALA A 138 -7.71 7.97 1.30
CA ALA A 138 -8.10 6.65 1.79
C ALA A 138 -8.37 5.71 0.61
N VAL A 139 -7.70 4.55 0.59
CA VAL A 139 -7.85 3.54 -0.47
C VAL A 139 -8.19 2.18 0.13
N ALA A 140 -9.19 1.52 -0.41
CA ALA A 140 -9.50 0.12 -0.15
C ALA A 140 -9.02 -0.75 -1.30
N VAL A 141 -8.51 -1.93 -1.02
CA VAL A 141 -8.26 -2.92 -2.08
C VAL A 141 -9.58 -3.51 -2.60
N GLY A 142 -9.56 -4.09 -3.81
CA GLY A 142 -10.77 -4.55 -4.50
C GLY A 142 -11.61 -5.58 -3.75
N ASP A 143 -11.00 -6.37 -2.88
CA ASP A 143 -11.64 -7.40 -2.04
C ASP A 143 -11.72 -7.01 -0.55
N ALA A 144 -11.41 -5.77 -0.19
CA ALA A 144 -11.59 -5.26 1.17
C ALA A 144 -13.02 -5.46 1.68
N VAL A 145 -13.18 -5.53 3.00
CA VAL A 145 -14.50 -5.64 3.63
C VAL A 145 -15.37 -4.41 3.34
N PHE A 146 -16.69 -4.57 3.45
CA PHE A 146 -17.65 -3.55 3.06
C PHE A 146 -17.46 -2.21 3.78
N GLU A 147 -17.16 -2.23 5.07
CA GLU A 147 -16.96 -1.04 5.90
C GLU A 147 -15.74 -0.23 5.45
N VAL A 148 -14.66 -0.90 5.07
CA VAL A 148 -13.44 -0.27 4.55
C VAL A 148 -13.70 0.36 3.19
N LYS A 149 -14.39 -0.35 2.28
CA LYS A 149 -14.81 0.21 0.98
C LYS A 149 -15.69 1.45 1.14
N ARG A 150 -16.59 1.46 2.11
CA ARG A 150 -17.45 2.63 2.41
C ARG A 150 -16.67 3.84 2.92
N ALA A 151 -15.61 3.61 3.68
CA ALA A 151 -14.76 4.67 4.23
C ALA A 151 -13.74 5.20 3.21
N ALA A 152 -13.45 4.45 2.14
CA ALA A 152 -12.44 4.78 1.16
C ALA A 152 -12.88 5.87 0.18
N HIS A 153 -11.91 6.68 -0.25
CA HIS A 153 -12.07 7.62 -1.36
C HIS A 153 -11.93 6.93 -2.72
N TYR A 154 -11.21 5.81 -2.75
CA TYR A 154 -10.98 4.98 -3.93
C TYR A 154 -10.93 3.51 -3.55
N VAL A 155 -11.53 2.65 -4.37
CA VAL A 155 -11.41 1.20 -4.29
C VAL A 155 -10.63 0.74 -5.51
N THR A 156 -9.56 -0.04 -5.33
CA THR A 156 -8.74 -0.52 -6.44
C THR A 156 -9.51 -1.50 -7.32
N THR A 157 -9.14 -1.58 -8.60
CA THR A 157 -9.77 -2.49 -9.56
C THR A 157 -9.35 -3.94 -9.34
N VAL A 158 -8.21 -4.16 -8.69
CA VAL A 158 -7.65 -5.47 -8.36
C VAL A 158 -7.64 -5.70 -6.85
N LYS A 159 -7.51 -6.97 -6.46
CA LYS A 159 -7.47 -7.39 -5.06
C LYS A 159 -6.13 -7.10 -4.39
N GLY A 160 -6.11 -7.19 -3.05
CA GLY A 160 -4.88 -7.19 -2.29
C GLY A 160 -3.92 -8.30 -2.75
N GLY A 161 -2.62 -7.97 -2.82
CA GLY A 161 -1.60 -8.88 -3.32
C GLY A 161 -1.66 -9.21 -4.82
N GLU A 162 -2.51 -8.54 -5.59
CA GLU A 162 -2.67 -8.75 -7.04
C GLU A 162 -2.32 -7.51 -7.88
N GLY A 163 -1.53 -6.59 -7.33
CA GLY A 163 -1.15 -5.35 -8.02
C GLY A 163 -1.88 -4.10 -7.53
N ALA A 164 -2.60 -4.18 -6.41
CA ALA A 164 -3.37 -3.06 -5.86
C ALA A 164 -2.46 -1.88 -5.46
N ILE A 165 -1.31 -2.15 -4.85
CA ILE A 165 -0.36 -1.10 -4.49
C ILE A 165 0.26 -0.45 -5.71
N ARG A 166 0.54 -1.24 -6.76
CA ARG A 166 1.00 -0.70 -8.05
C ARG A 166 -0.02 0.26 -8.64
N GLU A 167 -1.30 -0.07 -8.62
CA GLU A 167 -2.40 0.80 -9.09
C GLU A 167 -2.43 2.12 -8.32
N VAL A 168 -2.27 2.09 -6.99
CA VAL A 168 -2.24 3.29 -6.13
C VAL A 168 -1.02 4.17 -6.41
N VAL A 169 0.16 3.57 -6.60
CA VAL A 169 1.38 4.31 -6.99
C VAL A 169 1.18 5.02 -8.33
N GLU A 170 0.59 4.34 -9.32
CA GLU A 170 0.27 4.96 -10.60
C GLU A 170 -0.72 6.12 -10.46
N LEU A 171 -1.76 5.95 -9.66
CA LEU A 171 -2.72 7.00 -9.32
C LEU A 171 -2.00 8.25 -8.79
N ILE A 172 -1.15 8.10 -7.75
CA ILE A 172 -0.43 9.21 -7.12
C ILE A 172 0.49 9.90 -8.13
N LEU A 173 1.33 9.15 -8.84
CA LEU A 173 2.29 9.71 -9.80
C LEU A 173 1.60 10.35 -11.01
N LYS A 174 0.47 9.81 -11.49
CA LYS A 174 -0.36 10.41 -12.53
C LYS A 174 -1.01 11.71 -12.06
N ALA A 175 -1.56 11.73 -10.83
CA ALA A 175 -2.16 12.94 -10.23
C ALA A 175 -1.14 14.08 -10.08
N GLN A 176 0.11 13.76 -9.82
CA GLN A 176 1.22 14.70 -9.69
C GLN A 176 1.87 15.05 -11.04
N GLY A 177 1.40 14.50 -12.17
CA GLY A 177 2.00 14.71 -13.50
C GLY A 177 3.40 14.09 -13.65
N ARG A 178 3.76 13.13 -12.81
CA ARG A 178 5.12 12.55 -12.70
C ARG A 178 5.24 11.17 -13.34
N TRP A 179 4.13 10.52 -13.70
CA TRP A 179 4.12 9.14 -14.22
C TRP A 179 5.02 8.97 -15.46
N LYS A 180 4.94 9.87 -16.44
CA LYS A 180 5.77 9.79 -17.65
C LYS A 180 7.27 9.87 -17.35
N LYS A 181 7.67 10.59 -16.29
CA LYS A 181 9.06 10.68 -15.84
C LYS A 181 9.52 9.43 -15.08
N ALA A 182 8.57 8.72 -14.46
CA ALA A 182 8.83 7.52 -13.67
C ALA A 182 9.12 6.30 -14.55
N ILE A 183 8.48 6.18 -15.72
CA ILE A 183 8.60 5.00 -16.61
C ILE A 183 10.07 4.70 -16.99
N PRO A 184 10.88 5.65 -17.48
CA PRO A 184 12.29 5.36 -17.81
C PRO A 184 13.12 4.90 -16.60
N LEU A 185 12.80 5.37 -15.39
CA LEU A 185 13.52 5.00 -14.16
C LEU A 185 13.18 3.59 -13.68
N ALA A 186 12.08 3.01 -14.16
CA ALA A 186 11.69 1.65 -13.84
C ALA A 186 12.41 0.59 -14.70
N ILE A 187 13.08 1.00 -15.78
CA ILE A 187 13.75 0.12 -16.74
C ILE A 187 15.26 0.34 -16.79
N ALA A 188 15.79 1.28 -16.02
CA ALA A 188 17.22 1.55 -15.85
C ALA A 188 17.79 0.75 -14.68
#